data_f63f1ef6a776b30c43f8fcad78543d68
#
_entry.id   f63f1ef6a776b30c43f8fcad78543d68
#
_cell.length_a   1.000
_cell.length_b   1.000
_cell.length_c   1.000
_cell.angle_alpha   90.00
_cell.angle_beta   90.00
_cell.angle_gamma   90.00
#
_symmetry.space_group_name_H-M   'P 1'
#
loop_
_entity.id
_entity.type
_entity.pdbx_description
1 polymer ?
#
loop_
_entity_poly.entity_id
_entity_poly.type
_entity_poly.pdbx_seq_one_letter_code
_entity_poly.pdbx_strand_id
1 'polypeptide(L)'
;QGTSGHNFFYSLMDSFTSDRQKADGNVLLATRYAVGEGEGTFSVYYPDEAGNGSMLETANRALSEILSKNDTVPQKGVAEWKEILSRPCIVMQYDFMIASEEYLENYKELKTNEKLERFDYITIVPAMRSGEESQAYFVNSDTNECVLFCGEAGGASAALHDALQTEAADGGMRYISTGQRTSAAVLWRNMFLPQWAHLPYHYAPLEREFVFEKDGEASRTALENTVKNFFHNFSVDWSSKDTDGSFVFSDSETVVRYHPDTKVLEYYNYENYTGDERTGLLEGYQICTNFLKNDSSLKTDVYLADVERTINNEIVYYFDYAVDDLPVNLSQPLRDRIGSPHAIEVTLRNQAVKEYRRYAVNFTKAAEETERINVQFIDALDDANKTYKTLVEDKDITDVKNISLGYHVDLTGSMRLKWLVTLYDYTFVVDTDQEKELTGVTAGE
;
A
#
# COMPACT_ATOMS: atom_id res chain seq x y z
N GLN A 1 -13.69 -25.52 12.49
CA GLN A 1 -14.08 -25.34 11.09
C GLN A 1 -13.32 -24.14 10.60
N GLY A 2 -12.12 -24.39 10.05
CA GLY A 2 -11.28 -23.33 9.51
C GLY A 2 -11.89 -22.87 8.19
N THR A 3 -12.35 -21.67 8.14
CA THR A 3 -12.54 -20.95 6.88
C THR A 3 -11.17 -20.72 6.30
N SER A 4 -10.87 -21.33 5.16
CA SER A 4 -9.71 -20.99 4.36
C SER A 4 -9.91 -19.55 3.92
N GLY A 5 -9.21 -18.62 4.53
CA GLY A 5 -9.21 -17.23 4.13
C GLY A 5 -8.60 -17.15 2.73
N HIS A 6 -9.43 -16.94 1.72
CA HIS A 6 -8.94 -16.35 0.48
C HIS A 6 -8.59 -14.92 0.82
N ASN A 7 -7.35 -14.55 0.64
CA ASN A 7 -6.88 -13.19 0.83
C ASN A 7 -7.72 -12.23 -0.03
N PHE A 8 -8.25 -11.16 0.57
CA PHE A 8 -9.13 -10.17 -0.09
C PHE A 8 -8.47 -9.58 -1.34
N PHE A 9 -7.19 -9.29 -1.28
CA PHE A 9 -6.40 -8.81 -2.40
C PHE A 9 -6.60 -9.68 -3.65
N TYR A 10 -6.63 -11.00 -3.49
CA TYR A 10 -6.88 -11.92 -4.57
C TYR A 10 -8.36 -11.95 -4.98
N SER A 11 -9.28 -11.89 -4.01
CA SER A 11 -10.71 -11.82 -4.29
C SER A 11 -11.07 -10.57 -5.09
N LEU A 12 -10.51 -9.42 -4.72
CA LEU A 12 -10.68 -8.18 -5.47
C LEU A 12 -10.14 -8.32 -6.90
N MET A 13 -8.94 -8.87 -7.06
CA MET A 13 -8.33 -9.07 -8.38
C MET A 13 -9.11 -10.09 -9.24
N ASP A 14 -9.68 -11.14 -8.63
CA ASP A 14 -10.53 -12.10 -9.36
C ASP A 14 -11.83 -11.46 -9.85
N SER A 15 -12.37 -10.47 -9.13
CA SER A 15 -13.54 -9.70 -9.58
C SER A 15 -13.26 -8.87 -10.83
N PHE A 16 -12.03 -8.41 -11.01
CA PHE A 16 -11.59 -7.67 -12.21
C PHE A 16 -11.19 -8.56 -13.38
N THR A 17 -10.88 -9.84 -13.14
CA THR A 17 -10.41 -10.78 -14.19
C THR A 17 -11.50 -11.67 -14.77
N SER A 18 -12.73 -11.62 -14.26
CA SER A 18 -13.84 -12.42 -14.82
C SER A 18 -14.19 -11.96 -16.21
N ASP A 19 -14.49 -12.92 -17.12
CA ASP A 19 -14.72 -12.70 -18.57
C ASP A 19 -15.80 -11.65 -18.94
N ARG A 20 -16.58 -11.19 -17.98
CA ARG A 20 -17.54 -10.10 -18.17
C ARG A 20 -16.93 -8.71 -18.15
N GLN A 21 -15.67 -8.56 -17.76
CA GLN A 21 -15.00 -7.28 -17.46
C GLN A 21 -13.82 -6.95 -18.38
N LYS A 22 -13.71 -7.57 -19.55
CA LYS A 22 -12.75 -7.11 -20.58
C LYS A 22 -12.98 -5.67 -21.05
N ALA A 23 -14.06 -5.02 -20.59
CA ALA A 23 -14.38 -3.62 -20.90
C ALA A 23 -13.91 -2.64 -19.81
N ASP A 24 -13.73 -3.11 -18.56
CA ASP A 24 -13.28 -2.29 -17.42
C ASP A 24 -11.80 -2.52 -17.22
N GLY A 25 -10.98 -1.58 -17.66
CA GLY A 25 -9.52 -1.64 -17.76
C GLY A 25 -8.79 -2.22 -16.53
N ASN A 26 -7.53 -2.56 -16.71
CA ASN A 26 -6.63 -2.97 -15.62
C ASN A 26 -6.63 -1.91 -14.51
N VAL A 27 -6.67 -2.34 -13.25
CA VAL A 27 -6.72 -1.46 -12.07
C VAL A 27 -5.44 -1.58 -11.28
N LEU A 28 -4.84 -0.45 -10.93
CA LEU A 28 -3.74 -0.33 -9.98
C LEU A 28 -4.33 0.07 -8.63
N LEU A 29 -4.27 -0.81 -7.63
CA LEU A 29 -4.70 -0.45 -6.28
C LEU A 29 -3.74 0.58 -5.68
N ALA A 30 -4.32 1.59 -5.03
CA ALA A 30 -3.52 2.58 -4.31
C ALA A 30 -2.91 1.98 -3.05
N THR A 31 -1.85 2.60 -2.54
CA THR A 31 -1.23 2.22 -1.28
C THR A 31 -2.25 2.27 -0.15
N ARG A 32 -3.08 3.32 -0.13
CA ARG A 32 -4.17 3.51 0.85
C ARG A 32 -5.29 4.37 0.28
N TYR A 33 -6.42 4.31 0.93
CA TYR A 33 -7.64 5.02 0.55
C TYR A 33 -8.17 5.83 1.73
N ALA A 34 -8.50 7.09 1.50
CA ALA A 34 -9.19 7.91 2.49
C ALA A 34 -10.60 8.21 2.01
N VAL A 35 -11.59 7.85 2.82
CA VAL A 35 -13.01 7.98 2.55
C VAL A 35 -13.58 9.10 3.40
N GLY A 36 -14.17 10.10 2.78
CA GLY A 36 -14.77 11.26 3.44
C GLY A 36 -16.20 11.51 3.01
N GLU A 37 -17.05 11.88 3.98
CA GLU A 37 -18.46 12.24 3.77
C GLU A 37 -18.64 13.73 3.40
N GLY A 38 -17.57 14.53 3.38
CA GLY A 38 -17.63 15.96 3.18
C GLY A 38 -17.67 16.79 4.46
N GLU A 39 -17.66 16.18 5.64
CA GLU A 39 -17.69 16.87 6.94
C GLU A 39 -16.31 17.13 7.56
N GLY A 40 -15.23 16.84 6.83
CA GLY A 40 -13.85 17.08 7.26
C GLY A 40 -13.24 15.95 8.10
N THR A 41 -13.93 14.86 8.24
CA THR A 41 -13.45 13.62 8.83
C THR A 41 -13.37 12.52 7.79
N PHE A 42 -12.37 11.62 7.96
CA PHE A 42 -12.08 10.55 7.03
C PHE A 42 -11.87 9.24 7.77
N SER A 43 -12.15 8.14 7.09
CA SER A 43 -11.64 6.81 7.42
C SER A 43 -10.53 6.47 6.44
N VAL A 44 -9.44 5.86 6.90
CA VAL A 44 -8.29 5.49 6.06
C VAL A 44 -8.12 3.99 6.08
N TYR A 45 -7.99 3.39 4.89
CA TYR A 45 -7.94 1.95 4.68
C TYR A 45 -6.74 1.60 3.81
N TYR A 46 -6.08 0.50 4.16
CA TYR A 46 -5.21 -0.24 3.25
C TYR A 46 -6.04 -1.29 2.51
N PRO A 47 -5.64 -1.74 1.31
CA PRO A 47 -6.31 -2.84 0.65
C PRO A 47 -6.26 -4.10 1.52
N ASP A 48 -7.40 -4.53 2.08
CA ASP A 48 -7.52 -5.71 2.93
C ASP A 48 -8.81 -6.52 2.64
N GLU A 49 -8.93 -7.71 3.26
CA GLU A 49 -10.11 -8.57 3.13
C GLU A 49 -11.36 -8.08 3.88
N ALA A 50 -11.21 -7.19 4.85
CA ALA A 50 -12.18 -7.08 5.94
C ALA A 50 -13.47 -6.32 5.64
N GLY A 51 -13.75 -5.91 4.41
CA GLY A 51 -15.07 -5.36 4.06
C GLY A 51 -15.08 -4.18 3.09
N ASN A 52 -13.94 -3.54 2.86
CA ASN A 52 -13.86 -2.35 2.00
C ASN A 52 -13.81 -2.70 0.50
N GLY A 53 -13.70 -4.00 0.16
CA GLY A 53 -13.51 -4.46 -1.19
C GLY A 53 -14.57 -4.01 -2.17
N SER A 54 -15.83 -4.04 -1.78
CA SER A 54 -16.93 -3.59 -2.65
C SER A 54 -16.88 -2.09 -2.92
N MET A 55 -16.43 -1.28 -1.96
CA MET A 55 -16.28 0.16 -2.12
C MET A 55 -15.08 0.49 -3.01
N LEU A 56 -13.92 -0.14 -2.79
CA LEU A 56 -12.73 0.07 -3.62
C LEU A 56 -12.97 -0.37 -5.07
N GLU A 57 -13.66 -1.49 -5.28
CA GLU A 57 -14.09 -1.93 -6.60
C GLU A 57 -15.03 -0.91 -7.25
N THR A 58 -16.00 -0.39 -6.49
CA THR A 58 -16.94 0.61 -6.98
C THR A 58 -16.23 1.94 -7.32
N ALA A 59 -15.25 2.34 -6.50
CA ALA A 59 -14.42 3.54 -6.77
C ALA A 59 -13.63 3.39 -8.07
N ASN A 60 -13.01 2.25 -8.31
CA ASN A 60 -12.27 2.00 -9.54
C ASN A 60 -13.20 1.95 -10.77
N ARG A 61 -14.39 1.37 -10.63
CA ARG A 61 -15.41 1.42 -11.71
C ARG A 61 -15.88 2.83 -11.98
N ALA A 62 -16.12 3.64 -10.94
CA ALA A 62 -16.49 5.05 -11.09
C ALA A 62 -15.39 5.86 -11.78
N LEU A 63 -14.11 5.63 -11.42
CA LEU A 63 -12.97 6.24 -12.12
C LEU A 63 -12.96 5.87 -13.60
N SER A 64 -13.13 4.59 -13.92
CA SER A 64 -13.19 4.12 -15.31
C SER A 64 -14.36 4.75 -16.08
N GLU A 65 -15.54 4.90 -15.44
CA GLU A 65 -16.67 5.61 -16.06
C GLU A 65 -16.33 7.07 -16.36
N ILE A 66 -15.73 7.79 -15.41
CA ILE A 66 -15.34 9.20 -15.58
C ILE A 66 -14.35 9.34 -16.75
N LEU A 67 -13.30 8.51 -16.75
CA LEU A 67 -12.24 8.59 -17.76
C LEU A 67 -12.75 8.19 -19.15
N SER A 68 -13.62 7.18 -19.25
CA SER A 68 -14.19 6.72 -20.53
C SER A 68 -15.24 7.66 -21.11
N LYS A 69 -15.96 8.40 -20.26
CA LYS A 69 -17.02 9.34 -20.65
C LYS A 69 -16.58 10.80 -20.57
N ASN A 70 -15.29 11.05 -20.56
CA ASN A 70 -14.76 12.40 -20.46
C ASN A 70 -14.99 13.15 -21.78
N ASP A 71 -16.13 13.84 -21.88
CA ASP A 71 -16.51 14.67 -23.06
C ASP A 71 -15.87 16.06 -22.99
N THR A 72 -15.25 16.42 -21.85
CA THR A 72 -14.62 17.73 -21.63
C THR A 72 -13.10 17.64 -21.76
N VAL A 73 -12.48 18.74 -22.19
CA VAL A 73 -11.02 18.84 -22.16
C VAL A 73 -10.57 18.86 -20.70
N PRO A 74 -9.65 17.96 -20.29
CA PRO A 74 -9.11 17.97 -18.94
C PRO A 74 -8.56 19.33 -18.56
N GLN A 75 -8.86 19.80 -17.34
CA GLN A 75 -8.45 21.12 -16.87
C GLN A 75 -7.23 20.97 -15.95
N LYS A 76 -6.11 21.60 -16.36
CA LYS A 76 -4.94 21.72 -15.49
C LYS A 76 -5.12 22.92 -14.55
N GLY A 77 -4.78 22.72 -13.28
CA GLY A 77 -4.88 23.75 -12.25
C GLY A 77 -4.05 23.41 -11.02
N VAL A 78 -4.40 24.04 -9.90
CA VAL A 78 -3.86 23.76 -8.58
C VAL A 78 -4.93 23.04 -7.76
N ALA A 79 -4.54 22.04 -6.98
CA ALA A 79 -5.49 21.29 -6.17
C ALA A 79 -5.99 22.13 -4.99
N GLU A 80 -7.25 22.53 -5.05
CA GLU A 80 -7.95 23.23 -3.97
C GLU A 80 -8.50 22.22 -2.96
N TRP A 81 -7.60 21.60 -2.19
CA TRP A 81 -7.93 20.50 -1.28
C TRP A 81 -9.09 20.79 -0.35
N LYS A 82 -9.20 22.02 0.16
CA LYS A 82 -10.29 22.42 1.06
C LYS A 82 -11.66 22.30 0.36
N GLU A 83 -11.73 22.67 -0.91
CA GLU A 83 -12.96 22.58 -1.70
C GLU A 83 -13.25 21.12 -2.08
N ILE A 84 -12.25 20.41 -2.60
CA ILE A 84 -12.37 19.02 -3.02
C ILE A 84 -12.87 18.14 -1.87
N LEU A 85 -12.21 18.22 -0.70
CA LEU A 85 -12.47 17.40 0.47
C LEU A 85 -13.69 17.86 1.31
N SER A 86 -14.34 18.97 0.93
CA SER A 86 -15.62 19.40 1.53
C SER A 86 -16.83 18.62 1.00
N ARG A 87 -16.64 17.77 0.01
CA ARG A 87 -17.64 16.94 -0.61
C ARG A 87 -17.39 15.46 -0.29
N PRO A 88 -18.43 14.61 -0.34
CA PRO A 88 -18.23 13.17 -0.27
C PRO A 88 -17.24 12.75 -1.36
N CYS A 89 -16.16 12.08 -0.95
CA CYS A 89 -15.09 11.71 -1.86
C CYS A 89 -14.31 10.49 -1.37
N ILE A 90 -13.64 9.82 -2.29
CA ILE A 90 -12.60 8.86 -2.00
C ILE A 90 -11.28 9.37 -2.55
N VAL A 91 -10.24 9.36 -1.72
CA VAL A 91 -8.88 9.75 -2.07
C VAL A 91 -8.02 8.49 -2.13
N MET A 92 -7.54 8.17 -3.32
CA MET A 92 -6.55 7.12 -3.55
C MET A 92 -5.16 7.74 -3.42
N GLN A 93 -4.37 7.27 -2.47
CA GLN A 93 -3.01 7.77 -2.24
C GLN A 93 -1.99 6.69 -2.59
N TYR A 94 -1.01 7.07 -3.38
CA TYR A 94 0.16 6.24 -3.71
C TYR A 94 1.37 6.80 -2.96
N ASP A 95 2.21 5.94 -2.39
CA ASP A 95 3.43 6.37 -1.71
C ASP A 95 4.59 6.62 -2.71
N PHE A 96 4.32 6.50 -4.01
CA PHE A 96 5.24 6.71 -5.12
C PHE A 96 4.59 7.52 -6.24
N MET A 97 5.43 8.15 -7.07
CA MET A 97 4.96 8.96 -8.21
C MET A 97 4.70 8.10 -9.44
N ILE A 98 3.48 8.15 -9.96
CA ILE A 98 3.05 7.44 -11.16
C ILE A 98 3.14 8.35 -12.38
N ALA A 99 3.73 7.87 -13.46
CA ALA A 99 3.72 8.55 -14.75
C ALA A 99 2.28 8.54 -15.33
N SER A 100 1.71 9.73 -15.55
CA SER A 100 0.33 9.85 -16.04
C SER A 100 0.14 9.18 -17.40
N GLU A 101 1.15 9.20 -18.25
CA GLU A 101 1.11 8.56 -19.56
C GLU A 101 0.94 7.03 -19.44
N GLU A 102 1.65 6.39 -18.51
CA GLU A 102 1.55 4.95 -18.28
C GLU A 102 0.22 4.53 -17.65
N TYR A 103 -0.28 5.34 -16.71
CA TYR A 103 -1.58 5.06 -16.07
C TYR A 103 -2.75 5.22 -17.04
N LEU A 104 -2.71 6.27 -17.85
CA LEU A 104 -3.79 6.63 -18.78
C LEU A 104 -3.68 5.91 -20.14
N GLU A 105 -2.63 5.13 -20.39
CA GLU A 105 -2.45 4.40 -21.66
C GLU A 105 -3.64 3.51 -22.03
N ASN A 106 -4.31 2.94 -21.03
CA ASN A 106 -5.48 2.09 -21.23
C ASN A 106 -6.75 2.86 -21.60
N TYR A 107 -6.76 4.19 -21.43
CA TYR A 107 -7.86 5.08 -21.74
C TYR A 107 -7.60 5.82 -23.08
N LYS A 108 -7.51 5.07 -24.18
CA LYS A 108 -7.06 5.54 -25.52
C LYS A 108 -7.85 6.70 -26.10
N GLU A 109 -9.06 6.95 -25.61
CA GLU A 109 -9.93 8.01 -26.11
C GLU A 109 -9.68 9.38 -25.44
N LEU A 110 -8.83 9.42 -24.39
CA LEU A 110 -8.53 10.66 -23.71
C LEU A 110 -7.69 11.59 -24.58
N LYS A 111 -8.32 12.63 -25.12
CA LYS A 111 -7.65 13.73 -25.82
C LYS A 111 -7.02 14.68 -24.80
N THR A 112 -5.85 14.33 -24.25
CA THR A 112 -5.18 15.17 -23.26
C THR A 112 -4.17 16.08 -23.95
N ASN A 113 -4.50 17.35 -24.16
CA ASN A 113 -3.52 18.38 -24.52
C ASN A 113 -2.81 18.96 -23.28
N GLU A 114 -3.40 18.77 -22.09
CA GLU A 114 -2.84 19.23 -20.80
C GLU A 114 -2.54 18.02 -19.94
N LYS A 115 -1.28 17.60 -19.92
CA LYS A 115 -0.82 16.44 -19.15
C LYS A 115 -0.21 16.93 -17.84
N LEU A 116 -0.61 16.33 -16.74
CA LEU A 116 0.23 16.24 -15.54
C LEU A 116 1.28 15.19 -15.85
N GLU A 117 2.54 15.48 -15.62
CA GLU A 117 3.62 14.53 -15.94
C GLU A 117 3.57 13.31 -15.02
N ARG A 118 3.38 13.56 -13.72
CA ARG A 118 3.31 12.55 -12.67
C ARG A 118 2.28 12.94 -11.62
N PHE A 119 1.72 11.95 -10.95
CA PHE A 119 0.81 12.12 -9.82
C PHE A 119 1.03 11.03 -8.77
N ASP A 120 0.57 11.30 -7.56
CA ASP A 120 0.55 10.36 -6.43
C ASP A 120 -0.81 10.35 -5.71
N TYR A 121 -1.77 11.15 -6.16
CA TYR A 121 -3.15 11.15 -5.67
C TYR A 121 -4.15 11.08 -6.82
N ILE A 122 -5.21 10.27 -6.62
CA ILE A 122 -6.43 10.35 -7.40
C ILE A 122 -7.58 10.57 -6.43
N THR A 123 -8.34 11.65 -6.62
CA THR A 123 -9.52 11.91 -5.80
C THR A 123 -10.76 11.84 -6.66
N ILE A 124 -11.72 10.99 -6.30
CA ILE A 124 -13.00 10.86 -6.97
C ILE A 124 -14.07 11.54 -6.12
N VAL A 125 -14.76 12.48 -6.73
CA VAL A 125 -15.96 13.12 -6.17
C VAL A 125 -17.14 12.67 -7.01
N PRO A 126 -17.90 11.65 -6.54
CA PRO A 126 -19.02 11.12 -7.30
C PRO A 126 -20.18 12.12 -7.28
N ALA A 127 -20.92 12.18 -8.38
CA ALA A 127 -22.15 12.94 -8.43
C ALA A 127 -23.24 12.29 -7.55
N MET A 128 -24.08 13.12 -6.97
CA MET A 128 -25.18 12.65 -6.11
C MET A 128 -26.31 11.99 -6.93
N ARG A 129 -26.45 12.36 -8.22
CA ARG A 129 -27.53 11.88 -9.07
C ARG A 129 -27.03 11.50 -10.45
N SER A 130 -27.68 10.52 -11.05
CA SER A 130 -27.44 10.18 -12.46
C SER A 130 -27.72 11.39 -13.36
N GLY A 131 -26.84 11.67 -14.31
CA GLY A 131 -26.90 12.82 -15.21
C GLY A 131 -26.21 14.09 -14.69
N GLU A 132 -25.71 14.09 -13.46
CA GLU A 132 -24.79 15.12 -12.96
C GLU A 132 -23.34 14.73 -13.29
N GLU A 133 -22.40 15.69 -13.23
CA GLU A 133 -20.99 15.41 -13.49
C GLU A 133 -20.28 14.87 -12.23
N SER A 134 -19.62 13.73 -12.39
CA SER A 134 -18.63 13.22 -11.46
C SER A 134 -17.25 13.74 -11.83
N GLN A 135 -16.38 13.89 -10.85
CA GLN A 135 -15.07 14.50 -11.01
C GLN A 135 -13.96 13.56 -10.52
N ALA A 136 -12.87 13.51 -11.26
CA ALA A 136 -11.64 12.84 -10.86
C ALA A 136 -10.46 13.81 -10.95
N TYR A 137 -9.79 14.02 -9.83
CA TYR A 137 -8.61 14.87 -9.71
C TYR A 137 -7.37 14.00 -9.64
N PHE A 138 -6.46 14.17 -10.58
CA PHE A 138 -5.11 13.60 -10.53
C PHE A 138 -4.18 14.68 -10.00
N VAL A 139 -3.53 14.44 -8.89
CA VAL A 139 -2.74 15.48 -8.19
C VAL A 139 -1.31 15.02 -7.99
N ASN A 140 -0.37 15.93 -8.26
CA ASN A 140 1.02 15.80 -7.86
C ASN A 140 1.21 16.51 -6.52
N SER A 141 1.51 15.79 -5.46
CA SER A 141 1.65 16.37 -4.12
C SER A 141 2.88 17.26 -3.96
N ASP A 142 3.94 17.04 -4.76
CA ASP A 142 5.17 17.84 -4.70
C ASP A 142 4.96 19.26 -5.23
N THR A 143 4.17 19.40 -6.30
CA THR A 143 3.90 20.69 -6.95
C THR A 143 2.54 21.26 -6.63
N ASN A 144 1.64 20.45 -6.04
CA ASN A 144 0.21 20.73 -5.88
C ASN A 144 -0.51 21.03 -7.20
N GLU A 145 0.07 20.66 -8.34
CA GLU A 145 -0.60 20.72 -9.63
C GLU A 145 -1.61 19.58 -9.74
N CYS A 146 -2.73 19.83 -10.39
CA CYS A 146 -3.73 18.80 -10.67
C CYS A 146 -4.25 18.87 -12.09
N VAL A 147 -4.80 17.75 -12.54
CA VAL A 147 -5.63 17.66 -13.75
C VAL A 147 -7.00 17.12 -13.34
N LEU A 148 -8.05 17.85 -13.72
CA LEU A 148 -9.44 17.50 -13.47
C LEU A 148 -10.04 16.85 -14.72
N PHE A 149 -10.60 15.67 -14.53
CA PHE A 149 -11.46 14.98 -15.50
C PHE A 149 -12.89 15.04 -15.00
N CYS A 150 -13.82 15.39 -15.91
CA CYS A 150 -15.26 15.38 -15.64
C CYS A 150 -15.95 14.38 -16.58
N GLY A 151 -16.87 13.60 -16.03
CA GLY A 151 -17.68 12.67 -16.79
C GLY A 151 -19.10 12.59 -16.25
N GLU A 152 -20.07 12.35 -17.12
CA GLU A 152 -21.46 12.15 -16.71
C GLU A 152 -21.56 10.92 -15.80
N ALA A 153 -22.20 11.08 -14.65
CA ALA A 153 -22.36 10.01 -13.66
C ALA A 153 -23.14 8.83 -14.23
N GLY A 154 -22.51 7.67 -14.20
CA GLY A 154 -23.15 6.38 -14.48
C GLY A 154 -23.57 5.65 -13.21
N GLY A 155 -23.85 4.37 -13.36
CA GLY A 155 -24.29 3.52 -12.23
C GLY A 155 -23.21 3.33 -11.17
N ALA A 156 -21.92 3.26 -11.55
CA ALA A 156 -20.83 3.09 -10.60
C ALA A 156 -20.57 4.35 -9.76
N SER A 157 -20.68 5.55 -10.37
CA SER A 157 -20.57 6.81 -9.63
C SER A 157 -21.70 6.99 -8.60
N ALA A 158 -22.93 6.64 -8.96
CA ALA A 158 -24.06 6.68 -8.01
C ALA A 158 -23.87 5.66 -6.87
N ALA A 159 -23.46 4.44 -7.21
CA ALA A 159 -23.19 3.41 -6.20
C ALA A 159 -22.03 3.80 -5.26
N LEU A 160 -20.99 4.48 -5.79
CA LEU A 160 -19.90 5.00 -4.96
C LEU A 160 -20.40 6.07 -3.98
N HIS A 161 -21.26 6.99 -4.46
CA HIS A 161 -21.85 8.00 -3.58
C HIS A 161 -22.63 7.36 -2.41
N ASP A 162 -23.46 6.36 -2.70
CA ASP A 162 -24.23 5.65 -1.68
C ASP A 162 -23.30 4.87 -0.70
N ALA A 163 -22.23 4.25 -1.21
CA ALA A 163 -21.26 3.56 -0.39
C ALA A 163 -20.53 4.52 0.57
N LEU A 164 -20.11 5.69 0.10
CA LEU A 164 -19.46 6.71 0.93
C LEU A 164 -20.34 7.20 2.08
N GLN A 165 -21.66 7.27 1.87
CA GLN A 165 -22.61 7.66 2.93
C GLN A 165 -22.80 6.55 3.98
N THR A 166 -22.61 5.30 3.61
CA THR A 166 -22.83 4.15 4.49
C THR A 166 -21.62 3.86 5.37
N GLU A 167 -20.43 3.96 4.81
CA GLU A 167 -19.15 3.64 5.45
C GLU A 167 -18.81 4.56 6.63
N ALA A 168 -19.27 5.77 6.57
CA ALA A 168 -19.07 6.79 7.60
C ALA A 168 -19.71 6.44 8.96
N ALA A 169 -20.63 5.49 9.00
CA ALA A 169 -21.30 5.06 10.22
C ALA A 169 -20.49 4.07 11.08
N ASP A 170 -19.43 3.47 10.54
CA ASP A 170 -18.60 2.50 11.27
C ASP A 170 -17.61 3.21 12.21
N GLY A 171 -17.66 2.86 13.50
CA GLY A 171 -16.95 3.52 14.60
C GLY A 171 -15.43 3.30 14.67
N GLY A 172 -14.77 3.17 13.52
CA GLY A 172 -13.33 3.01 13.40
C GLY A 172 -12.50 4.27 13.72
N MET A 173 -11.20 4.17 13.52
CA MET A 173 -10.28 5.29 13.70
C MET A 173 -10.60 6.41 12.71
N ARG A 174 -10.70 7.65 13.21
CA ARG A 174 -11.03 8.83 12.40
C ARG A 174 -9.79 9.67 12.12
N TYR A 175 -9.75 10.25 10.94
CA TYR A 175 -8.66 11.06 10.42
C TYR A 175 -9.14 12.46 10.05
N ILE A 176 -8.21 13.39 10.07
CA ILE A 176 -8.38 14.75 9.50
C ILE A 176 -7.39 14.91 8.37
N SER A 177 -7.77 15.69 7.35
CA SER A 177 -6.84 16.06 6.28
C SER A 177 -6.11 17.38 6.61
N THR A 178 -4.80 17.41 6.41
CA THR A 178 -4.01 18.65 6.45
C THR A 178 -4.37 19.59 5.29
N GLY A 179 -4.81 19.07 4.16
CA GLY A 179 -5.26 19.83 2.98
C GLY A 179 -6.47 20.73 3.24
N GLN A 180 -7.28 20.42 4.26
CA GLN A 180 -8.39 21.27 4.68
C GLN A 180 -7.98 22.41 5.64
N ARG A 181 -6.77 22.38 6.19
CA ARG A 181 -6.28 23.35 7.17
C ARG A 181 -5.33 24.34 6.51
N THR A 182 -5.67 25.63 6.58
CA THR A 182 -4.90 26.71 5.97
C THR A 182 -3.68 27.19 6.77
N SER A 183 -3.45 26.65 7.98
CA SER A 183 -2.48 27.21 8.93
C SER A 183 -1.22 26.37 9.16
N ALA A 184 -1.07 25.23 8.51
CA ALA A 184 0.11 24.39 8.71
C ALA A 184 1.19 24.70 7.67
N ALA A 185 2.04 25.70 7.96
CA ALA A 185 3.14 26.10 7.07
C ALA A 185 4.18 24.98 6.80
N VAL A 186 4.18 23.91 7.62
CA VAL A 186 5.12 22.78 7.51
C VAL A 186 4.46 21.54 6.90
N LEU A 187 3.12 21.43 6.98
CA LEU A 187 2.35 20.28 6.49
C LEU A 187 1.52 20.68 5.26
N TRP A 188 2.16 21.05 4.21
CA TRP A 188 1.52 21.57 2.98
C TRP A 188 1.08 20.48 1.98
N ARG A 189 1.52 19.23 2.16
CA ARG A 189 0.98 18.10 1.45
C ARG A 189 -0.38 17.70 2.03
N ASN A 190 -1.24 17.11 1.23
CA ASN A 190 -2.46 16.54 1.75
C ASN A 190 -2.15 15.21 2.45
N MET A 191 -2.17 15.22 3.78
CA MET A 191 -1.97 14.03 4.61
C MET A 191 -3.20 13.78 5.47
N PHE A 192 -3.46 12.52 5.77
CA PHE A 192 -4.52 12.10 6.67
C PHE A 192 -3.92 11.73 8.03
N LEU A 193 -4.23 12.52 9.04
CA LEU A 193 -3.71 12.39 10.39
C LEU A 193 -4.77 11.81 11.32
N PRO A 194 -4.47 10.75 12.10
CA PRO A 194 -5.42 10.20 13.06
C PRO A 194 -5.84 11.24 14.08
N GLN A 195 -7.14 11.31 14.38
CA GLN A 195 -7.67 12.19 15.41
C GLN A 195 -7.46 11.58 16.78
N TRP A 196 -6.80 12.30 17.69
CA TRP A 196 -6.52 11.85 19.03
C TRP A 196 -7.76 11.33 19.79
N ALA A 197 -8.88 12.02 19.66
CA ALA A 197 -10.13 11.65 20.34
C ALA A 197 -10.73 10.32 19.89
N HIS A 198 -10.29 9.79 18.75
CA HIS A 198 -10.77 8.56 18.13
C HIS A 198 -9.69 7.48 18.07
N LEU A 199 -8.50 7.72 18.62
CA LEU A 199 -7.49 6.69 18.76
C LEU A 199 -7.90 5.70 19.85
N PRO A 200 -7.79 4.40 19.61
CA PRO A 200 -7.92 3.42 20.68
C PRO A 200 -6.86 3.68 21.76
N TYR A 201 -7.25 3.53 23.01
CA TYR A 201 -6.32 3.73 24.13
C TYR A 201 -5.31 2.58 24.26
N HIS A 202 -5.70 1.40 23.82
CA HIS A 202 -4.90 0.20 23.82
C HIS A 202 -4.94 -0.48 22.46
N TYR A 203 -3.82 -1.07 22.07
CA TYR A 203 -3.65 -1.84 20.85
C TYR A 203 -3.08 -3.22 21.14
N ALA A 204 -3.47 -4.21 20.32
CA ALA A 204 -2.83 -5.50 20.33
C ALA A 204 -1.49 -5.42 19.58
N PRO A 205 -0.38 -5.95 20.14
CA PRO A 205 0.86 -6.12 19.39
C PRO A 205 0.66 -7.15 18.28
N LEU A 206 1.58 -7.22 17.32
CA LEU A 206 1.57 -8.29 16.35
C LEU A 206 2.23 -9.55 16.90
N GLU A 207 1.73 -10.68 16.46
CA GLU A 207 2.38 -11.97 16.51
C GLU A 207 2.84 -12.35 15.10
N ARG A 208 3.99 -13.03 15.02
CA ARG A 208 4.49 -13.53 13.74
C ARG A 208 4.39 -15.05 13.68
N GLU A 209 3.96 -15.54 12.55
CA GLU A 209 4.02 -16.93 12.19
C GLU A 209 5.15 -17.12 11.17
N PHE A 210 6.18 -17.90 11.53
CA PHE A 210 7.15 -18.32 10.52
C PHE A 210 6.51 -19.39 9.64
N VAL A 211 6.42 -19.09 8.37
CA VAL A 211 5.77 -19.98 7.41
C VAL A 211 6.49 -21.33 7.33
N PHE A 212 7.83 -21.30 7.42
CA PHE A 212 8.68 -22.47 7.40
C PHE A 212 9.63 -22.46 8.59
N GLU A 213 9.39 -23.32 9.58
CA GLU A 213 10.27 -23.44 10.74
C GLU A 213 11.60 -24.13 10.37
N LYS A 214 12.63 -23.87 11.17
CA LYS A 214 14.00 -24.25 10.84
C LYS A 214 14.24 -25.77 10.84
N ASP A 215 13.54 -26.52 11.69
CA ASP A 215 13.78 -27.94 11.93
C ASP A 215 12.47 -28.73 12.09
N GLY A 216 12.07 -29.47 11.06
CA GLY A 216 10.95 -30.40 11.17
C GLY A 216 10.47 -30.92 9.82
N GLU A 217 10.00 -32.17 9.81
CA GLU A 217 9.45 -32.82 8.63
C GLU A 217 8.18 -32.12 8.12
N ALA A 218 7.36 -31.60 9.04
CA ALA A 218 6.17 -30.83 8.71
C ALA A 218 6.49 -29.53 7.97
N SER A 219 7.52 -28.82 8.39
CA SER A 219 7.96 -27.56 7.74
C SER A 219 8.53 -27.81 6.34
N ARG A 220 9.24 -28.89 6.16
CA ARG A 220 9.72 -29.31 4.85
C ARG A 220 8.56 -29.60 3.91
N THR A 221 7.57 -30.36 4.35
CA THR A 221 6.37 -30.67 3.56
C THR A 221 5.58 -29.40 3.20
N ALA A 222 5.47 -28.44 4.13
CA ALA A 222 4.81 -27.15 3.88
C ALA A 222 5.57 -26.36 2.81
N LEU A 223 6.91 -26.28 2.90
CA LEU A 223 7.77 -25.62 1.93
C LEU A 223 7.63 -26.28 0.54
N GLU A 224 7.69 -27.60 0.46
CA GLU A 224 7.50 -28.35 -0.76
C GLU A 224 6.13 -28.09 -1.39
N ASN A 225 5.08 -28.05 -0.58
CA ASN A 225 3.72 -27.77 -1.05
C ASN A 225 3.57 -26.33 -1.58
N THR A 226 4.25 -25.36 -0.99
CA THR A 226 4.26 -23.99 -1.52
C THR A 226 5.06 -23.89 -2.79
N VAL A 227 6.28 -24.43 -2.77
CA VAL A 227 7.24 -24.31 -3.88
C VAL A 227 6.71 -24.92 -5.18
N LYS A 228 6.01 -26.07 -5.13
CA LYS A 228 5.47 -26.69 -6.33
C LYS A 228 4.50 -25.84 -7.14
N ASN A 229 3.86 -24.84 -6.52
CA ASN A 229 2.95 -23.94 -7.22
C ASN A 229 3.70 -22.94 -8.14
N PHE A 230 5.01 -22.80 -7.98
CA PHE A 230 5.84 -21.96 -8.83
C PHE A 230 6.36 -22.67 -10.09
N PHE A 231 6.18 -23.98 -10.20
CA PHE A 231 6.65 -24.78 -11.33
C PHE A 231 5.51 -25.19 -12.26
N HIS A 232 5.72 -25.08 -13.57
CA HIS A 232 4.73 -25.50 -14.58
C HIS A 232 4.57 -27.02 -14.66
N ASN A 233 5.66 -27.78 -14.50
CA ASN A 233 5.67 -29.22 -14.49
C ASN A 233 6.34 -29.76 -13.23
N PHE A 234 5.58 -30.45 -12.41
CA PHE A 234 6.00 -30.92 -11.11
C PHE A 234 6.83 -32.24 -11.16
N SER A 235 7.82 -32.35 -12.03
CA SER A 235 8.90 -33.31 -11.85
C SER A 235 10.14 -32.59 -11.36
N VAL A 236 10.05 -32.04 -10.16
CA VAL A 236 11.16 -31.33 -9.55
C VAL A 236 12.26 -32.33 -9.23
N ASP A 237 13.35 -32.26 -9.95
CA ASP A 237 14.57 -32.90 -9.56
C ASP A 237 15.11 -32.20 -8.32
N TRP A 238 14.99 -32.89 -7.22
CA TRP A 238 15.27 -32.42 -5.87
C TRP A 238 16.67 -31.93 -5.69
N SER A 239 16.75 -30.82 -5.05
CA SER A 239 18.01 -30.40 -4.54
C SER A 239 18.27 -30.80 -3.11
N SER A 240 19.53 -30.93 -2.84
CA SER A 240 20.19 -30.95 -1.58
C SER A 240 20.05 -29.62 -0.83
N LYS A 241 20.17 -29.67 0.48
CA LYS A 241 20.52 -28.53 1.33
C LYS A 241 21.83 -27.94 0.80
N ASP A 242 21.83 -26.68 0.40
CA ASP A 242 23.06 -26.01 -0.03
C ASP A 242 24.03 -25.84 1.15
N THR A 243 25.27 -25.51 0.89
CA THR A 243 26.33 -25.36 1.91
C THR A 243 26.02 -24.26 2.92
N ASP A 244 25.20 -23.26 2.55
CA ASP A 244 24.71 -22.19 3.42
C ASP A 244 23.46 -22.59 4.23
N GLY A 245 22.97 -23.80 4.05
CA GLY A 245 21.76 -24.32 4.73
C GLY A 245 20.45 -23.98 4.04
N SER A 246 20.46 -23.30 2.89
CA SER A 246 19.27 -23.01 2.11
C SER A 246 18.68 -24.27 1.46
N PHE A 247 17.36 -24.23 1.23
CA PHE A 247 16.65 -25.24 0.46
C PHE A 247 16.50 -24.74 -0.97
N VAL A 248 16.93 -25.53 -1.94
CA VAL A 248 16.87 -25.16 -3.36
C VAL A 248 16.03 -26.18 -4.10
N PHE A 249 15.13 -25.72 -4.92
CA PHE A 249 14.28 -26.50 -5.81
C PHE A 249 14.47 -25.97 -7.23
N SER A 250 14.70 -26.85 -8.19
CA SER A 250 14.93 -26.39 -9.55
C SER A 250 14.43 -27.36 -10.60
N ASP A 251 14.01 -26.84 -11.72
CA ASP A 251 13.87 -27.53 -12.99
C ASP A 251 14.82 -26.91 -14.04
N SER A 252 14.56 -27.10 -15.34
CA SER A 252 15.40 -26.57 -16.39
C SER A 252 15.37 -25.04 -16.54
N GLU A 253 14.31 -24.38 -16.05
CA GLU A 253 14.01 -22.97 -16.31
C GLU A 253 13.84 -22.15 -15.02
N THR A 254 13.41 -22.81 -13.94
CA THR A 254 13.01 -22.15 -12.70
C THR A 254 13.83 -22.64 -11.52
N VAL A 255 14.21 -21.71 -10.64
CA VAL A 255 14.81 -22.01 -9.33
C VAL A 255 14.02 -21.31 -8.25
N VAL A 256 13.64 -22.07 -7.21
CA VAL A 256 13.07 -21.54 -5.98
C VAL A 256 14.02 -21.84 -4.83
N ARG A 257 14.36 -20.86 -4.04
CA ARG A 257 15.27 -20.98 -2.90
C ARG A 257 14.62 -20.42 -1.64
N TYR A 258 14.76 -21.16 -0.55
CA TYR A 258 14.36 -20.66 0.78
C TYR A 258 15.56 -20.62 1.72
N HIS A 259 15.77 -19.47 2.34
CA HIS A 259 16.84 -19.21 3.31
C HIS A 259 16.28 -19.24 4.74
N PRO A 260 16.49 -20.32 5.51
CA PRO A 260 15.93 -20.45 6.87
C PRO A 260 16.41 -19.39 7.85
N ASP A 261 17.64 -18.89 7.68
CA ASP A 261 18.24 -17.91 8.60
C ASP A 261 17.68 -16.50 8.40
N THR A 262 17.44 -16.09 7.17
CA THR A 262 16.87 -14.77 6.81
C THR A 262 15.35 -14.81 6.66
N LYS A 263 14.75 -16.00 6.55
CA LYS A 263 13.33 -16.23 6.24
C LYS A 263 12.94 -15.69 4.87
N VAL A 264 13.85 -15.72 3.92
CA VAL A 264 13.61 -15.23 2.56
C VAL A 264 13.29 -16.40 1.63
N LEU A 265 12.20 -16.26 0.90
CA LEU A 265 11.82 -17.10 -0.22
C LEU A 265 12.13 -16.37 -1.51
N GLU A 266 12.87 -16.99 -2.41
CA GLU A 266 13.27 -16.43 -3.70
C GLU A 266 12.81 -17.34 -4.82
N TYR A 267 12.43 -16.74 -5.94
CA TYR A 267 12.11 -17.39 -7.20
C TYR A 267 12.89 -16.71 -8.32
N TYR A 268 13.47 -17.49 -9.20
CA TYR A 268 14.17 -17.03 -10.39
C TYR A 268 13.71 -17.84 -11.60
N ASN A 269 13.37 -17.13 -12.67
CA ASN A 269 13.10 -17.72 -13.96
C ASN A 269 14.25 -17.38 -14.91
N TYR A 270 14.92 -18.40 -15.42
CA TYR A 270 16.07 -18.28 -16.33
C TYR A 270 15.67 -18.41 -17.80
N GLU A 271 14.37 -18.42 -18.11
CA GLU A 271 13.90 -18.43 -19.48
C GLU A 271 14.54 -17.30 -20.28
N ASN A 272 15.00 -17.61 -21.50
CA ASN A 272 15.62 -16.62 -22.38
C ASN A 272 14.54 -15.67 -22.89
N TYR A 273 14.40 -14.54 -22.19
CA TYR A 273 13.52 -13.45 -22.60
C TYR A 273 14.09 -12.77 -23.86
N THR A 274 13.75 -13.31 -25.04
CA THR A 274 14.12 -12.72 -26.33
C THR A 274 13.05 -11.71 -26.73
N GLY A 275 13.29 -10.43 -26.50
CA GLY A 275 12.39 -9.35 -26.86
C GLY A 275 12.66 -8.13 -26.00
N ASP A 276 12.31 -6.95 -26.51
CA ASP A 276 12.36 -5.67 -25.80
C ASP A 276 10.93 -5.11 -25.57
N GLU A 277 9.94 -5.99 -25.47
CA GLU A 277 8.56 -5.56 -25.22
C GLU A 277 8.45 -4.93 -23.84
N ARG A 278 8.05 -3.67 -23.82
CA ARG A 278 7.83 -2.94 -22.58
C ARG A 278 6.54 -3.43 -21.93
N THR A 279 6.62 -3.91 -20.70
CA THR A 279 5.45 -4.23 -19.88
C THR A 279 4.79 -2.92 -19.41
N GLY A 280 3.49 -2.77 -19.68
CA GLY A 280 2.70 -1.65 -19.17
C GLY A 280 2.58 -1.69 -17.65
N LEU A 281 2.38 -0.52 -17.01
CA LEU A 281 2.27 -0.42 -15.55
C LEU A 281 1.12 -1.27 -14.99
N LEU A 282 -0.07 -1.12 -15.55
CA LEU A 282 -1.26 -1.82 -15.06
C LEU A 282 -1.25 -3.31 -15.41
N GLU A 283 -0.79 -3.64 -16.61
CA GLU A 283 -0.60 -5.04 -17.03
C GLU A 283 0.41 -5.76 -16.13
N GLY A 284 1.54 -5.10 -15.86
CA GLY A 284 2.57 -5.66 -14.98
C GLY A 284 2.07 -5.87 -13.56
N TYR A 285 1.31 -4.91 -13.02
CA TYR A 285 0.68 -5.07 -11.71
C TYR A 285 -0.24 -6.30 -11.66
N GLN A 286 -1.05 -6.51 -12.70
CA GLN A 286 -1.92 -7.68 -12.79
C GLN A 286 -1.13 -8.99 -12.87
N ILE A 287 -0.03 -9.02 -13.61
CA ILE A 287 0.86 -10.18 -13.68
C ILE A 287 1.44 -10.48 -12.29
N CYS A 288 1.94 -9.46 -11.58
CA CYS A 288 2.49 -9.61 -10.23
C CYS A 288 1.45 -10.16 -9.26
N THR A 289 0.26 -9.57 -9.21
CA THR A 289 -0.79 -9.99 -8.28
C THR A 289 -1.28 -11.42 -8.57
N ASN A 290 -1.38 -11.80 -9.83
CA ASN A 290 -1.68 -13.19 -10.21
C ASN A 290 -0.54 -14.14 -9.82
N PHE A 291 0.71 -13.71 -9.92
CA PHE A 291 1.86 -14.52 -9.51
C PHE A 291 1.90 -14.73 -7.99
N LEU A 292 1.59 -13.70 -7.19
CA LEU A 292 1.55 -13.81 -5.74
C LEU A 292 0.56 -14.89 -5.25
N LYS A 293 -0.50 -15.19 -6.01
CA LYS A 293 -1.45 -16.28 -5.72
C LYS A 293 -0.79 -17.67 -5.72
N ASN A 294 0.35 -17.83 -6.40
CA ASN A 294 1.10 -19.09 -6.39
C ASN A 294 1.79 -19.31 -5.04
N ASP A 295 2.03 -18.27 -4.27
CA ASP A 295 2.57 -18.39 -2.92
C ASP A 295 1.45 -18.68 -1.90
N SER A 296 1.05 -19.94 -1.81
CA SER A 296 0.02 -20.41 -0.88
C SER A 296 0.37 -20.21 0.60
N SER A 297 1.59 -19.80 0.90
CA SER A 297 2.07 -19.48 2.25
C SER A 297 1.85 -18.01 2.63
N LEU A 298 1.52 -17.14 1.68
CA LEU A 298 1.19 -15.74 1.93
C LEU A 298 -0.24 -15.64 2.46
N LYS A 299 -0.38 -15.27 3.73
CA LYS A 299 -1.69 -15.17 4.41
C LYS A 299 -1.98 -13.77 4.96
N THR A 300 -0.94 -12.97 5.19
CA THR A 300 -1.08 -11.57 5.60
C THR A 300 -1.41 -10.71 4.39
N ASP A 301 -2.29 -9.75 4.54
CA ASP A 301 -2.63 -8.80 3.49
C ASP A 301 -1.41 -7.99 3.08
N VAL A 302 -1.37 -7.64 1.80
CA VAL A 302 -0.29 -6.88 1.20
C VAL A 302 -0.83 -5.72 0.39
N TYR A 303 -0.08 -4.64 0.36
CA TYR A 303 -0.40 -3.47 -0.47
C TYR A 303 0.80 -3.09 -1.34
N LEU A 304 0.53 -2.44 -2.45
CA LEU A 304 1.57 -1.91 -3.33
C LEU A 304 2.24 -0.71 -2.67
N ALA A 305 3.54 -0.86 -2.38
CA ALA A 305 4.33 0.15 -1.67
C ALA A 305 5.13 1.04 -2.63
N ASP A 306 5.69 0.46 -3.72
CA ASP A 306 6.46 1.20 -4.71
C ASP A 306 6.50 0.47 -6.05
N VAL A 307 6.84 1.22 -7.11
CA VAL A 307 7.09 0.67 -8.45
C VAL A 307 8.31 1.37 -9.07
N GLU A 308 9.28 0.58 -9.50
CA GLU A 308 10.51 1.08 -10.11
C GLU A 308 10.72 0.50 -11.51
N ARG A 309 11.17 1.33 -12.45
CA ARG A 309 11.65 0.88 -13.74
C ARG A 309 13.17 0.90 -13.79
N THR A 310 13.74 -0.24 -14.13
CA THR A 310 15.20 -0.34 -14.32
C THR A 310 15.60 0.08 -15.72
N ILE A 311 16.89 0.33 -15.90
CA ILE A 311 17.50 0.67 -17.20
C ILE A 311 17.41 -0.49 -18.23
N ASN A 312 17.12 -1.70 -17.80
CA ASN A 312 17.02 -2.90 -18.65
C ASN A 312 15.59 -3.20 -19.12
N ASN A 313 14.68 -2.22 -19.08
CA ASN A 313 13.25 -2.38 -19.35
C ASN A 313 12.53 -3.37 -18.41
N GLU A 314 13.12 -3.67 -17.27
CA GLU A 314 12.45 -4.41 -16.22
C GLU A 314 11.61 -3.45 -15.39
N ILE A 315 10.50 -3.94 -14.86
CA ILE A 315 9.67 -3.21 -13.89
C ILE A 315 9.61 -4.03 -12.61
N VAL A 316 9.86 -3.35 -11.49
CA VAL A 316 9.88 -3.96 -10.16
C VAL A 316 8.69 -3.43 -9.39
N TYR A 317 7.88 -4.32 -8.86
CA TYR A 317 6.77 -4.01 -7.96
C TYR A 317 7.16 -4.43 -6.55
N TYR A 318 7.03 -3.49 -5.62
CA TYR A 318 7.30 -3.71 -4.21
C TYR A 318 6.00 -3.73 -3.43
N PHE A 319 5.87 -4.72 -2.54
CA PHE A 319 4.72 -4.82 -1.66
C PHE A 319 5.18 -4.90 -0.21
N ASP A 320 4.38 -4.29 0.68
CA ASP A 320 4.54 -4.43 2.11
C ASP A 320 3.28 -5.03 2.74
N TYR A 321 3.41 -5.53 3.96
CA TYR A 321 2.32 -6.13 4.71
C TYR A 321 1.44 -5.07 5.37
N ALA A 322 0.15 -5.37 5.49
CA ALA A 322 -0.79 -4.62 6.33
C ALA A 322 -1.54 -5.59 7.26
N VAL A 323 -1.89 -5.10 8.44
CA VAL A 323 -2.73 -5.82 9.41
C VAL A 323 -3.73 -4.83 9.99
N ASP A 324 -5.02 -5.08 9.80
CA ASP A 324 -6.13 -4.24 10.28
C ASP A 324 -5.93 -2.75 9.97
N ASP A 325 -5.82 -2.42 8.70
CA ASP A 325 -5.65 -1.06 8.19
C ASP A 325 -4.38 -0.32 8.69
N LEU A 326 -3.40 -1.05 9.19
CA LEU A 326 -2.12 -0.49 9.60
C LEU A 326 -0.95 -1.15 8.85
N PRO A 327 -0.01 -0.36 8.33
CA PRO A 327 1.16 -0.89 7.63
C PRO A 327 2.11 -1.59 8.59
N VAL A 328 2.78 -2.62 8.09
CA VAL A 328 3.88 -3.30 8.80
C VAL A 328 5.21 -2.80 8.25
N ASN A 329 5.87 -1.95 9.00
CA ASN A 329 7.16 -1.36 8.64
C ASN A 329 8.32 -2.25 9.13
N LEU A 330 9.12 -2.77 8.22
CA LEU A 330 10.33 -3.50 8.54
C LEU A 330 11.48 -2.52 8.84
N SER A 331 12.21 -2.74 9.93
CA SER A 331 13.38 -1.91 10.27
C SER A 331 14.47 -1.97 9.19
N GLN A 332 15.26 -0.91 9.03
CA GLN A 332 16.34 -0.89 8.04
C GLN A 332 17.31 -2.07 8.19
N PRO A 333 17.77 -2.44 9.41
CA PRO A 333 18.63 -3.62 9.58
C PRO A 333 17.95 -4.94 9.14
N LEU A 334 16.62 -5.05 9.24
CA LEU A 334 15.89 -6.20 8.75
C LEU A 334 15.79 -6.18 7.22
N ARG A 335 15.53 -5.04 6.60
CA ARG A 335 15.55 -4.85 5.15
C ARG A 335 16.93 -5.19 4.55
N ASP A 336 18.00 -4.73 5.17
CA ASP A 336 19.37 -5.07 4.77
C ASP A 336 19.63 -6.58 4.84
N ARG A 337 19.10 -7.24 5.87
CA ARG A 337 19.23 -8.69 6.04
C ARG A 337 18.46 -9.50 5.00
N ILE A 338 17.27 -9.05 4.60
CA ILE A 338 16.47 -9.70 3.55
C ILE A 338 16.91 -9.30 2.14
N GLY A 339 17.72 -8.25 2.01
CA GLY A 339 18.27 -7.76 0.75
C GLY A 339 17.23 -7.08 -0.16
N SER A 340 16.18 -6.49 0.43
CA SER A 340 15.14 -5.73 -0.29
C SER A 340 14.67 -4.53 0.55
N PRO A 341 14.32 -3.40 -0.06
CA PRO A 341 13.76 -2.25 0.64
C PRO A 341 12.34 -2.52 1.18
N HIS A 342 11.66 -3.54 0.67
CA HIS A 342 10.29 -3.91 1.01
C HIS A 342 10.18 -5.39 1.40
N ALA A 343 9.03 -5.78 1.93
CA ALA A 343 8.79 -7.16 2.36
C ALA A 343 8.70 -8.15 1.19
N ILE A 344 8.21 -7.69 0.04
CA ILE A 344 8.02 -8.47 -1.17
C ILE A 344 8.49 -7.65 -2.38
N GLU A 345 9.21 -8.29 -3.28
CA GLU A 345 9.71 -7.74 -4.53
C GLU A 345 9.39 -8.69 -5.68
N VAL A 346 8.80 -8.16 -6.75
CA VAL A 346 8.47 -8.92 -7.97
C VAL A 346 9.04 -8.16 -9.16
N THR A 347 10.02 -8.73 -9.83
CA THR A 347 10.63 -8.18 -11.05
C THR A 347 10.02 -8.82 -12.27
N LEU A 348 9.50 -7.99 -13.17
CA LEU A 348 8.99 -8.41 -14.47
C LEU A 348 9.95 -8.05 -15.59
N ARG A 349 10.02 -8.93 -16.57
CA ARG A 349 10.65 -8.69 -17.88
C ARG A 349 9.80 -9.31 -18.97
N ASN A 350 9.50 -8.55 -20.04
CA ASN A 350 8.72 -9.04 -21.19
C ASN A 350 7.43 -9.74 -20.78
N GLN A 351 6.61 -9.10 -19.92
CA GLN A 351 5.32 -9.63 -19.45
C GLN A 351 5.40 -10.96 -18.67
N ALA A 352 6.56 -11.29 -18.13
CA ALA A 352 6.74 -12.48 -17.32
C ALA A 352 7.49 -12.17 -16.01
N VAL A 353 7.19 -12.93 -14.95
CA VAL A 353 7.92 -12.78 -13.68
C VAL A 353 9.31 -13.42 -13.87
N LYS A 354 10.33 -12.56 -13.73
CA LYS A 354 11.74 -12.96 -13.79
C LYS A 354 12.26 -13.35 -12.41
N GLU A 355 11.97 -12.50 -11.43
CA GLU A 355 12.44 -12.66 -10.05
C GLU A 355 11.30 -12.36 -9.07
N TYR A 356 11.28 -13.11 -7.97
CA TYR A 356 10.43 -12.85 -6.83
C TYR A 356 11.23 -13.07 -5.56
N ARG A 357 11.09 -12.15 -4.61
CA ARG A 357 11.68 -12.24 -3.28
C ARG A 357 10.64 -11.87 -2.23
N ARG A 358 10.57 -12.65 -1.15
CA ARG A 358 9.64 -12.39 -0.07
C ARG A 358 10.28 -12.69 1.29
N TYR A 359 10.08 -11.80 2.25
CA TYR A 359 10.24 -12.12 3.66
C TYR A 359 9.08 -13.03 4.09
N ALA A 360 9.29 -14.35 4.11
CA ALA A 360 8.27 -15.38 4.28
C ALA A 360 7.81 -15.52 5.74
N VAL A 361 7.16 -14.48 6.23
CA VAL A 361 6.58 -14.38 7.57
C VAL A 361 5.14 -13.87 7.40
N ASN A 362 4.22 -14.39 8.20
CA ASN A 362 2.86 -13.85 8.32
C ASN A 362 2.73 -13.12 9.66
N PHE A 363 1.85 -12.15 9.69
CA PHE A 363 1.56 -11.34 10.85
C PHE A 363 0.07 -11.42 11.18
N THR A 364 -0.23 -11.52 12.48
CA THR A 364 -1.59 -11.49 13.02
C THR A 364 -1.59 -10.65 14.29
N LYS A 365 -2.74 -10.13 14.70
CA LYS A 365 -2.86 -9.49 16.01
C LYS A 365 -2.81 -10.52 17.12
N ALA A 366 -2.13 -10.18 18.21
CA ALA A 366 -2.21 -10.92 19.46
C ALA A 366 -3.65 -10.90 20.01
N ALA A 367 -4.00 -11.93 20.78
CA ALA A 367 -5.36 -12.06 21.33
C ALA A 367 -5.70 -11.00 22.39
N GLU A 368 -4.69 -10.37 23.00
CA GLU A 368 -4.86 -9.41 24.10
C GLU A 368 -4.25 -8.05 23.73
N GLU A 369 -5.00 -6.98 24.00
CA GLU A 369 -4.53 -5.60 23.86
C GLU A 369 -3.58 -5.25 25.00
N THR A 370 -2.32 -4.98 24.73
CA THR A 370 -1.30 -4.72 25.77
C THR A 370 -0.52 -3.42 25.56
N GLU A 371 -0.61 -2.80 24.39
CA GLU A 371 0.15 -1.59 24.07
C GLU A 371 -0.75 -0.34 24.20
N ARG A 372 -0.17 0.72 24.77
CA ARG A 372 -0.87 1.99 25.00
C ARG A 372 -0.45 3.01 23.96
N ILE A 373 -1.38 3.92 23.64
CA ILE A 373 -1.08 5.12 22.87
C ILE A 373 -1.30 6.33 23.79
N ASN A 374 -0.22 7.00 24.18
CA ASN A 374 -0.28 8.26 24.95
C ASN A 374 0.53 9.39 24.30
N VAL A 375 1.18 9.14 23.18
CA VAL A 375 1.92 10.11 22.38
C VAL A 375 1.03 10.53 21.20
N GLN A 376 0.83 11.84 21.04
CA GLN A 376 0.08 12.39 19.90
C GLN A 376 0.99 12.53 18.67
N PHE A 377 0.39 12.60 17.48
CA PHE A 377 1.16 12.75 16.24
C PHE A 377 2.06 14.01 16.25
N ILE A 378 1.66 15.08 16.95
CA ILE A 378 2.47 16.30 17.05
C ILE A 378 3.71 16.08 17.90
N ASP A 379 3.59 15.34 19.00
CA ASP A 379 4.73 14.99 19.85
C ASP A 379 5.69 14.06 19.09
N ALA A 380 5.14 13.12 18.30
CA ALA A 380 5.94 12.24 17.44
C ALA A 380 6.69 13.02 16.34
N LEU A 381 6.05 14.03 15.75
CA LEU A 381 6.70 14.92 14.78
C LEU A 381 7.83 15.71 15.42
N ASP A 382 7.63 16.24 16.64
CA ASP A 382 8.66 16.97 17.37
C ASP A 382 9.87 16.10 17.70
N ASP A 383 9.66 14.83 18.07
CA ASP A 383 10.74 13.89 18.38
C ASP A 383 11.48 13.45 17.11
N ALA A 384 10.76 13.19 16.02
CA ALA A 384 11.36 12.93 14.71
C ALA A 384 12.21 14.15 14.25
N ASN A 385 11.70 15.38 14.43
CA ASN A 385 12.43 16.61 14.10
C ASN A 385 13.72 16.76 14.90
N LYS A 386 13.68 16.50 16.22
CA LYS A 386 14.89 16.53 17.04
C LYS A 386 15.95 15.57 16.51
N THR A 387 15.52 14.34 16.17
CA THR A 387 16.41 13.32 15.62
C THR A 387 16.95 13.73 14.26
N TYR A 388 16.09 14.24 13.36
CA TYR A 388 16.47 14.73 12.04
C TYR A 388 17.53 15.83 12.13
N LYS A 389 17.36 16.83 13.02
CA LYS A 389 18.32 17.91 13.23
C LYS A 389 19.70 17.43 13.68
N THR A 390 19.78 16.31 14.38
CA THR A 390 21.08 15.70 14.73
C THR A 390 21.78 15.06 13.52
N LEU A 391 21.01 14.64 12.50
CA LEU A 391 21.55 13.99 11.30
C LEU A 391 21.96 15.01 10.22
N VAL A 392 21.26 16.13 10.11
CA VAL A 392 21.40 17.11 9.01
C VAL A 392 21.81 18.53 9.44
N GLU A 393 22.58 18.64 10.51
CA GLU A 393 23.21 19.88 10.94
C GLU A 393 22.22 21.06 11.10
N ASP A 394 21.24 20.89 11.99
CA ASP A 394 20.33 21.95 12.49
C ASP A 394 19.48 22.68 11.43
N LYS A 395 19.05 21.96 10.38
CA LYS A 395 18.11 22.52 9.40
C LYS A 395 16.67 22.40 9.86
N ASP A 396 15.89 23.46 9.61
CA ASP A 396 14.44 23.41 9.85
C ASP A 396 13.75 22.47 8.88
N ILE A 397 12.74 21.74 9.38
CA ILE A 397 11.91 20.88 8.54
C ILE A 397 11.04 21.76 7.64
N THR A 398 11.09 21.50 6.34
CA THR A 398 10.23 22.14 5.34
C THR A 398 9.39 21.13 4.57
N ASP A 399 9.63 19.82 4.76
CA ASP A 399 8.92 18.76 4.04
C ASP A 399 8.61 17.58 4.98
N VAL A 400 7.31 17.40 5.24
CA VAL A 400 6.76 16.25 5.96
C VAL A 400 5.95 15.44 4.95
N LYS A 401 6.45 14.27 4.58
CA LYS A 401 5.81 13.41 3.57
C LYS A 401 4.67 12.59 4.16
N ASN A 402 4.87 12.04 5.36
CA ASN A 402 3.88 11.19 6.00
C ASN A 402 4.01 11.18 7.52
N ILE A 403 2.88 11.05 8.20
CA ILE A 403 2.79 10.73 9.63
C ILE A 403 1.65 9.72 9.77
N SER A 404 1.97 8.51 10.16
CA SER A 404 0.99 7.44 10.32
C SER A 404 1.31 6.55 11.52
N LEU A 405 0.31 5.84 12.01
CA LEU A 405 0.53 4.69 12.88
C LEU A 405 0.86 3.48 12.02
N GLY A 406 1.73 2.62 12.51
CA GLY A 406 2.06 1.35 11.87
C GLY A 406 2.81 0.42 12.81
N TYR A 407 2.80 -0.85 12.53
CA TYR A 407 3.57 -1.83 13.28
C TYR A 407 5.03 -1.81 12.82
N HIS A 408 5.95 -1.60 13.74
CA HIS A 408 7.37 -1.65 13.45
C HIS A 408 7.97 -3.00 13.88
N VAL A 409 8.62 -3.66 12.93
CA VAL A 409 9.26 -4.97 13.12
C VAL A 409 10.77 -4.81 13.07
N ASP A 410 11.46 -5.14 14.17
CA ASP A 410 12.92 -5.06 14.25
C ASP A 410 13.59 -6.44 14.11
N LEU A 411 14.92 -6.43 14.05
CA LEU A 411 15.73 -7.67 14.00
C LEU A 411 15.55 -8.58 15.22
N THR A 412 15.21 -8.02 16.37
CA THR A 412 15.03 -8.78 17.62
C THR A 412 13.67 -9.49 17.64
N GLY A 413 12.78 -9.09 16.72
CA GLY A 413 11.43 -9.59 16.61
C GLY A 413 10.43 -8.85 17.48
N SER A 414 10.78 -7.65 17.96
CA SER A 414 9.82 -6.72 18.53
C SER A 414 8.89 -6.25 17.43
N MET A 415 7.57 -6.30 17.67
CA MET A 415 6.53 -5.97 16.69
C MET A 415 5.50 -5.08 17.35
N ARG A 416 5.88 -3.81 17.52
CA ARG A 416 5.10 -2.84 18.27
C ARG A 416 4.51 -1.79 17.38
N LEU A 417 3.36 -1.26 17.81
CA LEU A 417 2.75 -0.09 17.21
C LEU A 417 3.63 1.13 17.47
N LYS A 418 3.93 1.88 16.41
CA LYS A 418 4.79 3.07 16.44
C LYS A 418 4.18 4.18 15.58
N TRP A 419 4.61 5.40 15.84
CA TRP A 419 4.46 6.48 14.89
C TRP A 419 5.57 6.35 13.84
N LEU A 420 5.15 6.38 12.58
CA LEU A 420 6.03 6.41 11.40
C LEU A 420 5.98 7.82 10.85
N VAL A 421 7.07 8.57 11.01
CA VAL A 421 7.18 9.97 10.57
C VAL A 421 8.20 10.08 9.45
N THR A 422 7.74 10.39 8.24
CA THR A 422 8.63 10.55 7.08
C THR A 422 8.90 12.02 6.82
N LEU A 423 10.15 12.41 7.00
CA LEU A 423 10.68 13.76 6.75
C LEU A 423 11.67 13.66 5.59
N TYR A 424 11.39 14.33 4.48
CA TYR A 424 12.13 14.15 3.23
C TYR A 424 12.16 12.66 2.83
N ASP A 425 13.34 12.06 2.81
CA ASP A 425 13.53 10.63 2.47
C ASP A 425 13.84 9.75 3.70
N TYR A 426 13.70 10.29 4.92
CA TYR A 426 13.97 9.58 6.17
C TYR A 426 12.68 9.24 6.89
N THR A 427 12.48 7.95 7.21
CA THR A 427 11.38 7.52 8.08
C THR A 427 11.88 7.30 9.49
N PHE A 428 11.36 8.09 10.42
CA PHE A 428 11.62 7.99 11.86
C PHE A 428 10.53 7.16 12.52
N VAL A 429 10.96 6.30 13.45
CA VAL A 429 10.08 5.43 14.22
C VAL A 429 10.04 5.96 15.64
N VAL A 430 8.88 6.44 16.10
CA VAL A 430 8.69 7.05 17.41
C VAL A 430 7.74 6.21 18.24
N ASP A 431 8.05 6.06 19.54
CA ASP A 431 7.22 5.29 20.45
C ASP A 431 5.81 5.90 20.62
N THR A 432 4.81 5.04 20.67
CA THR A 432 3.42 5.43 20.92
C THR A 432 3.11 5.59 22.41
N ASP A 433 3.93 4.99 23.27
CA ASP A 433 3.85 5.10 24.74
C ASP A 433 5.16 5.68 25.28
N GLN A 434 5.07 6.85 25.89
CA GLN A 434 6.16 7.47 26.64
C GLN A 434 5.70 7.63 28.09
N GLU A 435 6.47 7.09 29.04
CA GLU A 435 6.30 7.45 30.43
C GLU A 435 6.60 8.96 30.57
N LYS A 436 5.55 9.79 30.74
CA LYS A 436 5.77 11.16 31.18
C LYS A 436 6.40 11.07 32.57
N GLU A 437 7.69 11.38 32.66
CA GLU A 437 8.27 11.74 33.95
C GLU A 437 7.39 12.86 34.51
N LEU A 438 6.59 12.52 35.50
CA LEU A 438 5.91 13.51 36.32
C LEU A 438 7.04 14.28 37.04
N THR A 439 7.55 15.33 36.37
CA THR A 439 8.38 16.33 37.04
C THR A 439 7.49 16.90 38.13
N GLY A 440 7.78 16.40 39.36
CA GLY A 440 7.01 16.72 40.53
C GLY A 440 6.87 18.26 40.70
N VAL A 441 5.64 18.70 40.59
CA VAL A 441 5.26 19.94 41.22
C VAL A 441 5.32 19.67 42.73
N THR A 442 6.48 19.92 43.35
CA THR A 442 6.56 20.10 44.79
C THR A 442 5.69 21.28 45.10
N ALA A 443 4.49 21.01 45.67
CA ALA A 443 3.71 22.02 46.32
C ALA A 443 4.61 22.62 47.42
N GLY A 444 5.05 23.88 47.20
CA GLY A 444 5.67 24.68 48.21
C GLY A 444 4.61 25.04 49.26
N GLU A 445 4.97 24.77 50.49
CA GLU A 445 4.30 25.26 51.70
C GLU A 445 4.18 26.80 51.72
#